data_cf8c4e904b13d1fac614f9f59d929227
#
_entry.id   cf8c4e904b13d1fac614f9f59d929227
#
_cell.length_a   1.000
_cell.length_b   1.000
_cell.length_c   1.000
_cell.angle_alpha   90.00
_cell.angle_beta   90.00
_cell.angle_gamma   90.00
#
_symmetry.space_group_name_H-M   'P 1'
#
loop_
_entity.id
_entity.type
_entity.pdbx_description
1 polymer ?
#
loop_
_entity_poly.entity_id
_entity_poly.type
_entity_poly.pdbx_seq_one_letter_code
_entity_poly.pdbx_strand_id
1 'polypeptide(L)'
;MSNSPLIHVVQERLRDAGYSDLPTPFKVAGVEFAFTGAMRGRDGRALDLVLLVDTTTGDYGDRDGDRVRQRLEALSRALDVTGSRYVVTAILAGALLAEGIEALSETCRVLQVEGISLDDKGKPSDDDAKRQLDDRIRVLLPLTLPLPMVEAQNGSGPAMDQLVRALPADSDTSLLDALINASSGGEQAVTDAVALAINSAFQPEPEEDQS
;
A
#
# COMPACT_ATOMS: atom_id res chain seq x y z
N MET A 1 22.29 21.46 3.58
CA MET A 1 22.59 20.08 3.22
C MET A 1 21.68 19.74 2.06
N SER A 2 22.23 19.40 0.89
CA SER A 2 21.42 19.00 -0.27
C SER A 2 21.16 17.51 -0.16
N ASN A 3 19.92 17.11 0.07
CA ASN A 3 19.50 15.71 -0.08
C ASN A 3 19.81 15.25 -1.50
N SER A 4 20.15 13.97 -1.68
CA SER A 4 20.34 13.43 -3.03
C SER A 4 19.04 13.55 -3.84
N PRO A 5 19.12 13.70 -5.17
CA PRO A 5 17.94 13.74 -6.02
C PRO A 5 17.00 12.54 -5.80
N LEU A 6 17.57 11.36 -5.52
CA LEU A 6 16.81 10.14 -5.26
C LEU A 6 15.95 10.25 -3.98
N ILE A 7 16.51 10.80 -2.90
CA ILE A 7 15.75 11.06 -1.65
C ILE A 7 14.57 12.00 -1.95
N HIS A 8 14.82 13.04 -2.73
CA HIS A 8 13.78 14.02 -3.05
C HIS A 8 12.61 13.39 -3.82
N VAL A 9 12.91 12.57 -4.83
CA VAL A 9 11.90 11.85 -5.61
C VAL A 9 11.08 10.88 -4.73
N VAL A 10 11.74 10.14 -3.85
CA VAL A 10 11.05 9.25 -2.89
C VAL A 10 10.12 10.07 -1.99
N GLN A 11 10.60 11.21 -1.45
CA GLN A 11 9.76 12.08 -0.62
C GLN A 11 8.56 12.65 -1.37
N GLU A 12 8.75 13.14 -2.61
CA GLU A 12 7.64 13.63 -3.44
C GLU A 12 6.60 12.52 -3.64
N ARG A 13 7.06 11.33 -4.02
CA ARG A 13 6.16 10.20 -4.28
C ARG A 13 5.38 9.76 -3.04
N LEU A 14 6.01 9.79 -1.86
CA LEU A 14 5.34 9.51 -0.60
C LEU A 14 4.36 10.61 -0.19
N ARG A 15 4.66 11.90 -0.46
CA ARG A 15 3.70 13.00 -0.24
C ARG A 15 2.44 12.81 -1.07
N ASP A 16 2.59 12.43 -2.34
CA ASP A 16 1.47 12.10 -3.21
C ASP A 16 0.65 10.91 -2.69
N ALA A 17 1.30 10.00 -1.97
CA ALA A 17 0.67 8.85 -1.33
C ALA A 17 0.05 9.14 0.06
N GLY A 18 0.07 10.40 0.52
CA GLY A 18 -0.57 10.82 1.76
C GLY A 18 0.35 10.83 2.98
N TYR A 19 1.67 10.84 2.79
CA TYR A 19 2.63 11.05 3.87
C TYR A 19 2.95 12.54 4.05
N SER A 20 3.37 12.92 5.24
CA SER A 20 3.84 14.27 5.58
C SER A 20 5.25 14.23 6.14
N ASP A 21 6.06 15.23 5.76
CA ASP A 21 7.41 15.36 6.29
C ASP A 21 7.39 15.60 7.80
N LEU A 22 8.31 14.96 8.49
CA LEU A 22 8.67 15.27 9.86
C LEU A 22 9.98 16.07 9.88
N PRO A 23 10.09 17.08 10.73
CA PRO A 23 11.36 17.79 10.88
C PRO A 23 12.45 16.81 11.38
N THR A 24 13.64 16.88 10.80
CA THR A 24 14.83 16.15 11.25
C THR A 24 15.90 17.14 11.70
N PRO A 25 16.60 16.90 12.81
CA PRO A 25 16.40 15.80 13.77
C PRO A 25 15.11 15.93 14.58
N PHE A 26 14.55 14.79 15.03
CA PHE A 26 13.38 14.74 15.90
C PHE A 26 13.69 14.01 17.22
N LYS A 27 12.83 14.19 18.23
CA LYS A 27 13.03 13.61 19.56
C LYS A 27 11.95 12.58 19.91
N VAL A 28 12.39 11.43 20.45
CA VAL A 28 11.52 10.41 21.03
C VAL A 28 12.09 10.03 22.39
N ALA A 29 11.26 9.98 23.42
CA ALA A 29 11.69 9.70 24.79
C ALA A 29 12.88 10.56 25.27
N GLY A 30 12.98 11.80 24.80
CA GLY A 30 14.09 12.70 25.13
C GLY A 30 15.40 12.48 24.35
N VAL A 31 15.47 11.41 23.55
CA VAL A 31 16.61 11.11 22.66
C VAL A 31 16.39 11.74 21.29
N GLU A 32 17.44 12.37 20.76
CA GLU A 32 17.43 13.00 19.44
C GLU A 32 17.88 12.01 18.37
N PHE A 33 17.10 11.95 17.27
CA PHE A 33 17.35 11.08 16.12
C PHE A 33 17.50 11.92 14.85
N ALA A 34 18.65 11.81 14.21
CA ALA A 34 18.95 12.45 12.94
C ALA A 34 18.93 11.41 11.81
N PHE A 35 18.13 11.70 10.78
CA PHE A 35 18.05 10.94 9.53
C PHE A 35 18.08 11.93 8.36
N THR A 36 18.40 11.46 7.17
CA THR A 36 18.35 12.28 5.96
C THR A 36 16.95 12.84 5.73
N GLY A 37 15.93 12.07 6.07
CA GLY A 37 14.53 12.49 6.08
C GLY A 37 13.68 11.59 6.96
N ALA A 38 12.53 12.09 7.38
CA ALA A 38 11.52 11.32 8.08
C ALA A 38 10.14 11.75 7.61
N MET A 39 9.23 10.81 7.50
CA MET A 39 7.86 11.07 7.07
C MET A 39 6.87 10.26 7.91
N ARG A 40 5.69 10.79 8.09
CA ARG A 40 4.60 10.14 8.81
C ARG A 40 3.38 9.99 7.90
N GLY A 41 2.76 8.83 7.94
CA GLY A 41 1.49 8.59 7.27
C GLY A 41 0.34 9.39 7.88
N ARG A 42 -0.69 9.65 7.08
CA ARG A 42 -1.94 10.30 7.50
C ARG A 42 -3.11 9.33 7.34
N ASP A 43 -4.23 9.69 7.92
CA ASP A 43 -5.48 8.95 7.82
C ASP A 43 -5.31 7.46 8.13
N GLY A 44 -5.68 6.56 7.25
CA GLY A 44 -5.54 5.12 7.43
C GLY A 44 -4.11 4.60 7.59
N ARG A 45 -3.09 5.47 7.40
CA ARG A 45 -1.66 5.18 7.55
C ARG A 45 -1.01 5.91 8.72
N ALA A 46 -1.78 6.46 9.63
CA ALA A 46 -1.30 7.29 10.73
C ALA A 46 -0.26 6.61 11.65
N LEU A 47 -0.16 5.29 11.59
CA LEU A 47 0.85 4.51 12.31
C LEU A 47 2.15 4.28 11.53
N ASP A 48 2.23 4.66 10.25
CA ASP A 48 3.44 4.52 9.47
C ASP A 48 4.45 5.62 9.79
N LEU A 49 5.66 5.24 10.17
CA LEU A 49 6.82 6.11 10.30
C LEU A 49 7.88 5.67 9.28
N VAL A 50 8.15 6.51 8.30
CA VAL A 50 9.12 6.25 7.24
C VAL A 50 10.37 7.06 7.48
N LEU A 51 11.52 6.41 7.49
CA LEU A 51 12.83 7.00 7.68
C LEU A 51 13.62 6.88 6.38
N LEU A 52 14.20 7.97 5.93
CA LEU A 52 15.00 8.02 4.72
C LEU A 52 16.48 8.06 5.08
N VAL A 53 17.23 7.14 4.51
CA VAL A 53 18.66 6.96 4.72
C VAL A 53 19.35 7.09 3.37
N ASP A 54 20.17 8.15 3.20
CA ASP A 54 20.91 8.37 1.96
C ASP A 54 22.26 7.67 2.00
N THR A 55 22.33 6.51 1.39
CA THR A 55 23.56 5.72 1.33
C THR A 55 24.58 6.25 0.30
N THR A 56 24.20 7.25 -0.52
CA THR A 56 25.11 7.86 -1.51
C THR A 56 25.95 8.97 -0.91
N THR A 57 25.34 9.91 -0.21
CA THR A 57 26.06 11.04 0.42
C THR A 57 26.78 10.60 1.69
N GLY A 58 26.19 9.64 2.41
CA GLY A 58 26.73 9.16 3.68
C GLY A 58 26.62 10.17 4.81
N ASP A 59 25.75 11.18 4.67
CA ASP A 59 25.40 12.08 5.74
C ASP A 59 24.89 11.27 6.95
N TYR A 60 25.18 11.75 8.16
CA TYR A 60 24.85 11.05 9.41
C TYR A 60 25.46 9.63 9.57
N GLY A 61 26.44 9.25 8.74
CA GLY A 61 27.05 7.92 8.74
C GLY A 61 26.18 6.87 8.03
N ASP A 62 25.35 7.28 7.10
CA ASP A 62 24.38 6.45 6.38
C ASP A 62 25.03 5.41 5.43
N ARG A 63 26.34 5.48 5.19
CA ARG A 63 27.12 4.45 4.48
C ARG A 63 27.57 3.27 5.38
N ASP A 64 27.50 3.47 6.69
CA ASP A 64 27.90 2.48 7.68
C ASP A 64 26.63 1.74 8.18
N GLY A 65 26.45 0.50 7.73
CA GLY A 65 25.30 -0.32 8.07
C GLY A 65 25.12 -0.53 9.57
N ASP A 66 26.23 -0.66 10.33
CA ASP A 66 26.15 -0.83 11.77
C ASP A 66 25.67 0.44 12.48
N ARG A 67 26.08 1.61 12.02
CA ARG A 67 25.59 2.89 12.55
C ARG A 67 24.11 3.09 12.24
N VAL A 68 23.69 2.78 11.03
CA VAL A 68 22.27 2.83 10.64
C VAL A 68 21.47 1.89 11.52
N ARG A 69 21.94 0.65 11.71
CA ARG A 69 21.31 -0.36 12.57
C ARG A 69 21.18 0.13 14.01
N GLN A 70 22.28 0.55 14.63
CA GLN A 70 22.27 1.06 16.02
C GLN A 70 21.30 2.22 16.22
N ARG A 71 21.20 3.13 15.25
CA ARG A 71 20.28 4.26 15.30
C ARG A 71 18.82 3.82 15.19
N LEU A 72 18.51 2.86 14.32
CA LEU A 72 17.16 2.29 14.17
C LEU A 72 16.75 1.47 15.39
N GLU A 73 17.63 0.65 15.95
CA GLU A 73 17.40 -0.07 17.20
C GLU A 73 17.15 0.87 18.39
N ALA A 74 17.94 1.94 18.49
CA ALA A 74 17.75 2.95 19.53
C ALA A 74 16.40 3.66 19.39
N LEU A 75 15.99 3.98 18.16
CA LEU A 75 14.67 4.57 17.88
C LEU A 75 13.54 3.60 18.23
N SER A 76 13.65 2.32 17.83
CA SER A 76 12.66 1.29 18.17
C SER A 76 12.45 1.20 19.67
N ARG A 77 13.54 1.11 20.44
CA ARG A 77 13.48 1.10 21.92
C ARG A 77 12.86 2.37 22.50
N ALA A 78 13.16 3.54 21.92
CA ALA A 78 12.57 4.80 22.37
C ALA A 78 11.07 4.86 22.09
N LEU A 79 10.61 4.32 20.95
CA LEU A 79 9.19 4.18 20.62
C LEU A 79 8.48 3.22 21.58
N ASP A 80 9.10 2.10 21.92
CA ASP A 80 8.57 1.14 22.89
C ASP A 80 8.39 1.77 24.28
N VAL A 81 9.39 2.52 24.76
CA VAL A 81 9.34 3.22 26.04
C VAL A 81 8.18 4.23 26.06
N THR A 82 7.87 4.87 24.96
CA THR A 82 6.75 5.82 24.87
C THR A 82 5.40 5.15 24.61
N GLY A 83 5.35 3.82 24.48
CA GLY A 83 4.15 3.07 24.13
C GLY A 83 3.64 3.36 22.71
N SER A 84 4.49 3.90 21.85
CA SER A 84 4.14 4.25 20.47
C SER A 84 4.01 2.99 19.61
N ARG A 85 2.93 2.92 18.84
CA ARG A 85 2.64 1.77 17.96
C ARG A 85 3.03 2.03 16.49
N TYR A 86 4.06 2.81 16.26
CA TYR A 86 4.50 3.09 14.90
C TYR A 86 5.09 1.85 14.22
N VAL A 87 4.67 1.64 12.97
CA VAL A 87 5.32 0.69 12.05
C VAL A 87 6.46 1.44 11.38
N VAL A 88 7.68 1.14 11.81
CA VAL A 88 8.87 1.79 11.28
C VAL A 88 9.27 1.14 9.96
N THR A 89 9.46 1.95 8.93
CA THR A 89 10.01 1.55 7.64
C THR A 89 11.23 2.39 7.34
N ALA A 90 12.39 1.76 7.14
CA ALA A 90 13.59 2.41 6.67
C ALA A 90 13.71 2.26 5.15
N ILE A 91 13.84 3.36 4.42
CA ILE A 91 14.14 3.38 2.99
C ILE A 91 15.62 3.70 2.82
N LEU A 92 16.39 2.75 2.32
CA LEU A 92 17.78 2.91 1.96
C LEU A 92 17.82 3.37 0.49
N ALA A 93 18.18 4.63 0.26
CA ALA A 93 18.21 5.22 -1.06
C ALA A 93 19.66 5.38 -1.54
N GLY A 94 19.99 4.76 -2.66
CA GLY A 94 21.32 4.81 -3.27
C GLY A 94 22.01 3.45 -3.35
N ALA A 95 23.31 3.41 -3.02
CA ALA A 95 24.06 2.16 -3.09
C ALA A 95 23.65 1.18 -1.99
N LEU A 96 23.66 -0.11 -2.31
CA LEU A 96 23.45 -1.18 -1.32
C LEU A 96 24.46 -1.05 -0.18
N LEU A 97 23.98 -1.19 1.06
CA LEU A 97 24.85 -1.44 2.19
C LEU A 97 25.44 -2.85 2.02
N ALA A 98 26.76 -2.97 2.03
CA ALA A 98 27.46 -4.24 1.78
C ALA A 98 27.13 -5.30 2.84
N GLU A 99 26.79 -4.88 4.07
CA GLU A 99 26.49 -5.76 5.19
C GLU A 99 25.37 -5.16 6.06
N GLY A 100 24.65 -6.00 6.79
CA GLY A 100 23.75 -5.56 7.86
C GLY A 100 22.27 -5.41 7.49
N ILE A 101 21.86 -5.60 6.23
CA ILE A 101 20.46 -5.46 5.81
C ILE A 101 19.56 -6.49 6.48
N GLU A 102 20.02 -7.74 6.61
CA GLU A 102 19.26 -8.79 7.30
C GLU A 102 19.02 -8.42 8.77
N ALA A 103 20.05 -7.94 9.46
CA ALA A 103 19.93 -7.49 10.85
C ALA A 103 19.04 -6.25 11.00
N LEU A 104 19.01 -5.35 10.01
CA LEU A 104 18.07 -4.22 9.98
C LEU A 104 16.62 -4.71 9.86
N SER A 105 16.39 -5.77 9.08
CA SER A 105 15.05 -6.32 8.86
C SER A 105 14.44 -6.98 10.10
N GLU A 106 15.25 -7.33 11.09
CA GLU A 106 14.78 -7.80 12.40
C GLU A 106 14.16 -6.67 13.24
N THR A 107 14.58 -5.43 13.01
CA THR A 107 14.14 -4.27 13.82
C THR A 107 13.01 -3.50 13.16
N CYS A 108 13.03 -3.36 11.84
CA CYS A 108 12.04 -2.58 11.09
C CYS A 108 11.88 -3.13 9.67
N ARG A 109 10.85 -2.67 8.97
CA ARG A 109 10.73 -2.94 7.53
C ARG A 109 11.82 -2.18 6.77
N VAL A 110 12.55 -2.87 5.91
CA VAL A 110 13.60 -2.27 5.08
C VAL A 110 13.20 -2.29 3.62
N LEU A 111 13.24 -1.15 2.95
CA LEU A 111 13.05 -1.00 1.52
C LEU A 111 14.33 -0.44 0.90
N GLN A 112 14.71 -0.98 -0.24
CA GLN A 112 15.88 -0.55 -0.99
C GLN A 112 15.44 0.14 -2.27
N VAL A 113 15.90 1.38 -2.47
CA VAL A 113 15.64 2.16 -3.67
C VAL A 113 16.97 2.48 -4.33
N GLU A 114 17.28 1.76 -5.39
CA GLU A 114 18.51 1.89 -6.16
C GLU A 114 18.25 1.74 -7.65
N GLY A 115 19.19 2.24 -8.47
CA GLY A 115 19.16 2.04 -9.92
C GLY A 115 18.01 2.80 -10.63
N ILE A 116 17.37 3.76 -9.97
CA ILE A 116 16.35 4.59 -10.60
C ILE A 116 17.01 5.65 -11.47
N SER A 117 16.69 5.64 -12.76
CA SER A 117 17.17 6.66 -13.70
C SER A 117 16.42 7.97 -13.47
N LEU A 118 17.18 9.06 -13.24
CA LEU A 118 16.62 10.39 -13.03
C LEU A 118 17.04 11.32 -14.18
N ASP A 119 16.16 12.25 -14.53
CA ASP A 119 16.44 13.32 -15.48
C ASP A 119 17.27 14.45 -14.83
N ASP A 120 17.65 15.46 -15.62
CA ASP A 120 18.41 16.63 -15.16
C ASP A 120 17.66 17.46 -14.08
N LYS A 121 16.36 17.26 -13.95
CA LYS A 121 15.50 17.91 -12.93
C LYS A 121 15.33 17.06 -11.68
N GLY A 122 15.99 15.89 -11.64
CA GLY A 122 15.90 14.96 -10.53
C GLY A 122 14.57 14.19 -10.45
N LYS A 123 13.81 14.08 -11.54
CA LYS A 123 12.60 13.26 -11.63
C LYS A 123 12.90 11.94 -12.34
N PRO A 124 12.06 10.89 -12.17
CA PRO A 124 12.21 9.68 -12.96
C PRO A 124 12.26 10.02 -14.46
N SER A 125 13.24 9.47 -15.17
CA SER A 125 13.53 9.81 -16.57
C SER A 125 12.40 9.45 -17.53
N ASP A 126 11.64 8.43 -17.19
CA ASP A 126 10.55 7.86 -17.99
C ASP A 126 9.53 7.09 -17.13
N ASP A 127 8.50 6.55 -17.76
CA ASP A 127 7.47 5.78 -17.10
C ASP A 127 7.97 4.45 -16.53
N ASP A 128 9.04 3.87 -17.07
CA ASP A 128 9.65 2.65 -16.56
C ASP A 128 10.39 2.94 -15.25
N ALA A 129 11.18 4.02 -15.21
CA ALA A 129 11.85 4.47 -13.99
C ALA A 129 10.83 4.81 -12.88
N LYS A 130 9.69 5.43 -13.25
CA LYS A 130 8.60 5.71 -12.32
C LYS A 130 7.97 4.43 -11.78
N ARG A 131 7.66 3.46 -12.64
CA ARG A 131 7.14 2.15 -12.22
C ARG A 131 8.12 1.41 -11.32
N GLN A 132 9.40 1.44 -11.67
CA GLN A 132 10.46 0.83 -10.85
C GLN A 132 10.52 1.46 -9.46
N LEU A 133 10.43 2.77 -9.35
CA LEU A 133 10.34 3.46 -8.06
C LEU A 133 9.10 3.01 -7.28
N ASP A 134 7.92 3.02 -7.91
CA ASP A 134 6.66 2.63 -7.29
C ASP A 134 6.72 1.17 -6.80
N ASP A 135 7.31 0.27 -7.56
CA ASP A 135 7.49 -1.14 -7.16
C ASP A 135 8.40 -1.29 -5.93
N ARG A 136 9.47 -0.49 -5.83
CA ARG A 136 10.39 -0.52 -4.69
C ARG A 136 9.74 -0.07 -3.39
N ILE A 137 8.80 0.88 -3.45
CA ILE A 137 8.10 1.43 -2.28
C ILE A 137 6.61 1.03 -2.22
N ARG A 138 6.20 0.04 -3.00
CA ARG A 138 4.79 -0.34 -3.21
C ARG A 138 4.00 -0.58 -1.93
N VAL A 139 4.61 -1.13 -0.90
CA VAL A 139 3.95 -1.38 0.40
C VAL A 139 3.54 -0.10 1.12
N LEU A 140 4.13 1.04 0.75
CA LEU A 140 3.81 2.36 1.28
C LEU A 140 2.84 3.14 0.39
N LEU A 141 2.55 2.66 -0.81
CA LEU A 141 1.64 3.32 -1.74
C LEU A 141 0.20 2.86 -1.52
N PRO A 142 -0.80 3.67 -1.89
CA PRO A 142 -2.19 3.24 -1.94
C PRO A 142 -2.34 2.02 -2.85
N LEU A 143 -3.14 1.04 -2.42
CA LEU A 143 -3.50 -0.06 -3.28
C LEU A 143 -4.33 0.46 -4.45
N THR A 144 -3.77 0.41 -5.65
CA THR A 144 -4.51 0.72 -6.87
C THR A 144 -5.08 -0.59 -7.41
N LEU A 145 -6.37 -0.78 -7.24
CA LEU A 145 -7.05 -1.88 -7.90
C LEU A 145 -7.13 -1.55 -9.39
N PRO A 146 -6.83 -2.50 -10.29
CA PRO A 146 -7.09 -2.31 -11.70
C PRO A 146 -8.58 -1.99 -11.87
N LEU A 147 -8.88 -0.88 -12.53
CA LEU A 147 -10.25 -0.62 -12.93
C LEU A 147 -10.72 -1.82 -13.76
N PRO A 148 -11.87 -2.42 -13.46
CA PRO A 148 -12.41 -3.46 -14.31
C PRO A 148 -12.46 -2.89 -15.73
N MET A 149 -11.88 -3.60 -16.70
CA MET A 149 -12.00 -3.20 -18.09
C MET A 149 -13.49 -3.01 -18.40
N VAL A 150 -13.82 -2.03 -19.23
CA VAL A 150 -15.22 -1.67 -19.59
C VAL A 150 -16.03 -2.88 -20.07
N GLU A 151 -15.37 -3.92 -20.56
CA GLU A 151 -15.97 -5.22 -20.92
C GLU A 151 -16.52 -6.00 -19.71
N ALA A 152 -16.10 -5.68 -18.49
CA ALA A 152 -16.64 -6.27 -17.27
C ALA A 152 -17.84 -5.51 -16.67
N GLN A 153 -18.32 -4.46 -17.33
CA GLN A 153 -19.48 -3.67 -16.85
C GLN A 153 -20.80 -4.48 -16.86
N ASN A 154 -20.80 -5.67 -17.50
CA ASN A 154 -21.95 -6.56 -17.50
C ASN A 154 -21.81 -7.78 -16.56
N GLY A 155 -20.85 -7.73 -15.62
CA GLY A 155 -20.63 -8.87 -14.72
C GLY A 155 -20.01 -10.10 -15.39
N SER A 156 -19.72 -10.04 -16.69
CA SER A 156 -19.14 -11.14 -17.47
C SER A 156 -17.62 -10.98 -17.54
N GLY A 157 -16.92 -11.52 -16.58
CA GLY A 157 -15.46 -11.73 -16.67
C GLY A 157 -15.15 -13.23 -16.83
N PRO A 158 -13.93 -13.59 -17.26
CA PRO A 158 -13.54 -15.00 -17.45
C PRO A 158 -13.81 -15.90 -16.23
N ALA A 159 -13.74 -15.33 -15.02
CA ALA A 159 -14.04 -16.05 -13.77
C ALA A 159 -15.54 -16.30 -13.60
N MET A 160 -16.38 -15.34 -13.93
CA MET A 160 -17.84 -15.48 -13.88
C MET A 160 -18.35 -16.45 -14.96
N ASP A 161 -17.80 -16.38 -16.17
CA ASP A 161 -18.12 -17.31 -17.24
C ASP A 161 -17.76 -18.76 -16.86
N GLN A 162 -16.63 -18.95 -16.17
CA GLN A 162 -16.24 -20.25 -15.64
C GLN A 162 -17.20 -20.74 -14.54
N LEU A 163 -17.61 -19.84 -13.63
CA LEU A 163 -18.58 -20.15 -12.59
C LEU A 163 -19.92 -20.57 -13.20
N VAL A 164 -20.46 -19.79 -14.13
CA VAL A 164 -21.73 -20.07 -14.82
C VAL A 164 -21.66 -21.42 -15.55
N ARG A 165 -20.56 -21.72 -16.25
CA ARG A 165 -20.35 -22.99 -16.93
C ARG A 165 -20.20 -24.19 -15.99
N ALA A 166 -19.77 -23.97 -14.76
CA ALA A 166 -19.61 -25.01 -13.74
C ALA A 166 -20.94 -25.37 -13.04
N LEU A 167 -21.97 -24.55 -13.19
CA LEU A 167 -23.28 -24.84 -12.63
C LEU A 167 -23.98 -25.98 -13.42
N PRO A 168 -24.74 -26.86 -12.74
CA PRO A 168 -25.63 -27.81 -13.42
C PRO A 168 -26.57 -27.10 -14.40
N ALA A 169 -26.90 -27.76 -15.51
CA ALA A 169 -27.72 -27.19 -16.58
C ALA A 169 -29.17 -26.86 -16.16
N ASP A 170 -29.64 -27.45 -15.07
CA ASP A 170 -30.95 -27.25 -14.45
C ASP A 170 -30.93 -26.25 -13.27
N SER A 171 -29.80 -25.58 -13.03
CA SER A 171 -29.69 -24.57 -11.96
C SER A 171 -30.51 -23.32 -12.31
N ASP A 172 -31.24 -22.81 -11.31
CA ASP A 172 -31.88 -21.49 -11.43
C ASP A 172 -30.84 -20.40 -11.50
N THR A 173 -30.70 -19.78 -12.66
CA THR A 173 -29.75 -18.67 -12.89
C THR A 173 -30.26 -17.32 -12.42
N SER A 174 -31.55 -17.22 -12.07
CA SER A 174 -32.16 -15.91 -11.70
C SER A 174 -31.51 -15.26 -10.49
N LEU A 175 -31.19 -16.05 -9.46
CA LEU A 175 -30.47 -15.60 -8.29
C LEU A 175 -29.02 -15.17 -8.66
N LEU A 176 -28.37 -15.95 -9.51
CA LEU A 176 -27.01 -15.65 -9.95
C LEU A 176 -26.96 -14.34 -10.73
N ASP A 177 -27.89 -14.14 -11.66
CA ASP A 177 -28.02 -12.91 -12.46
C ASP A 177 -28.31 -11.70 -11.55
N ALA A 178 -29.17 -11.86 -10.56
CA ALA A 178 -29.46 -10.81 -9.57
C ALA A 178 -28.22 -10.45 -8.76
N LEU A 179 -27.43 -11.44 -8.32
CA LEU A 179 -26.18 -11.20 -7.59
C LEU A 179 -25.10 -10.52 -8.43
N ILE A 180 -24.94 -10.97 -9.69
CA ILE A 180 -23.99 -10.37 -10.63
C ILE A 180 -24.34 -8.89 -10.85
N ASN A 181 -25.62 -8.59 -11.13
CA ASN A 181 -26.08 -7.23 -11.35
C ASN A 181 -25.91 -6.35 -10.09
N ALA A 182 -26.16 -6.89 -8.90
CA ALA A 182 -26.02 -6.18 -7.64
C ALA A 182 -24.55 -5.96 -7.24
N SER A 183 -23.62 -6.80 -7.69
CA SER A 183 -22.21 -6.75 -7.30
C SER A 183 -21.54 -5.40 -7.63
N SER A 184 -21.98 -4.74 -8.69
CA SER A 184 -21.50 -3.41 -9.07
C SER A 184 -21.92 -2.30 -8.08
N GLY A 185 -23.00 -2.52 -7.31
CA GLY A 185 -23.51 -1.59 -6.29
C GLY A 185 -22.89 -1.79 -4.90
N GLY A 186 -22.00 -2.77 -4.73
CA GLY A 186 -21.31 -3.06 -3.46
C GLY A 186 -22.09 -3.98 -2.53
N GLU A 187 -21.57 -4.16 -1.31
CA GLU A 187 -22.04 -5.14 -0.34
C GLU A 187 -23.54 -5.00 0.00
N GLN A 188 -24.01 -3.80 0.22
CA GLN A 188 -25.41 -3.54 0.57
C GLN A 188 -26.36 -3.96 -0.58
N ALA A 189 -26.02 -3.65 -1.82
CA ALA A 189 -26.82 -4.02 -2.97
C ALA A 189 -26.91 -5.53 -3.15
N VAL A 190 -25.80 -6.26 -2.91
CA VAL A 190 -25.78 -7.72 -2.93
C VAL A 190 -26.65 -8.29 -1.80
N THR A 191 -26.54 -7.77 -0.59
CA THR A 191 -27.37 -8.18 0.55
C THR A 191 -28.86 -8.00 0.28
N ASP A 192 -29.24 -6.85 -0.27
CA ASP A 192 -30.63 -6.54 -0.61
C ASP A 192 -31.17 -7.47 -1.72
N ALA A 193 -30.35 -7.77 -2.75
CA ALA A 193 -30.71 -8.69 -3.82
C ALA A 193 -30.93 -10.13 -3.31
N VAL A 194 -30.07 -10.59 -2.41
CA VAL A 194 -30.24 -11.93 -1.76
C VAL A 194 -31.52 -11.95 -0.93
N ALA A 195 -31.75 -10.92 -0.11
CA ALA A 195 -32.95 -10.83 0.73
C ALA A 195 -34.23 -10.82 -0.12
N LEU A 196 -34.22 -10.09 -1.23
CA LEU A 196 -35.36 -10.07 -2.17
C LEU A 196 -35.61 -11.46 -2.77
N ALA A 197 -34.57 -12.15 -3.24
CA ALA A 197 -34.67 -13.48 -3.85
C ALA A 197 -35.18 -14.50 -2.83
N ILE A 198 -34.70 -14.50 -1.58
CA ILE A 198 -35.20 -15.37 -0.51
C ILE A 198 -36.67 -15.07 -0.20
N ASN A 199 -37.01 -13.81 -0.02
CA ASN A 199 -38.37 -13.42 0.32
C ASN A 199 -39.38 -13.74 -0.81
N SER A 200 -38.98 -13.62 -2.08
CA SER A 200 -39.84 -13.98 -3.21
C SER A 200 -40.19 -15.48 -3.27
N ALA A 201 -39.24 -16.34 -2.83
CA ALA A 201 -39.46 -17.78 -2.77
C ALA A 201 -40.48 -18.22 -1.69
N PHE A 202 -40.76 -17.32 -0.71
CA PHE A 202 -41.73 -17.55 0.36
C PHE A 202 -43.08 -16.87 0.14
N GLN A 203 -43.27 -16.12 -0.95
CA GLN A 203 -44.58 -15.56 -1.28
C GLN A 203 -45.47 -16.64 -1.84
N PRO A 204 -46.73 -16.86 -1.29
CA PRO A 204 -47.65 -17.80 -1.86
C PRO A 204 -48.07 -17.35 -3.28
N GLU A 205 -48.12 -18.29 -4.22
CA GLU A 205 -48.67 -18.00 -5.55
C GLU A 205 -50.07 -17.42 -5.40
N PRO A 206 -50.43 -16.36 -6.13
CA PRO A 206 -51.80 -15.88 -6.13
C PRO A 206 -52.72 -16.98 -6.63
N GLU A 207 -53.70 -17.36 -5.79
CA GLU A 207 -54.72 -18.32 -6.20
C GLU A 207 -55.40 -17.79 -7.47
N GLU A 208 -55.26 -18.48 -8.61
CA GLU A 208 -56.03 -18.20 -9.81
C GLU A 208 -57.51 -18.44 -9.49
N ASP A 209 -58.25 -17.33 -9.35
CA ASP A 209 -59.69 -17.38 -9.24
C ASP A 209 -60.25 -18.02 -10.52
N GLN A 210 -60.58 -19.32 -10.44
CA GLN A 210 -61.33 -20.02 -11.48
C GLN A 210 -62.82 -19.57 -11.35
N SER A 211 -63.19 -18.60 -12.18
CA SER A 211 -64.60 -18.25 -12.45
C SER A 211 -65.05 -18.82 -13.77
#